data_f16c342fcd15cafd97d6fdf7a9bd37ce
#
_entry.id   f16c342fcd15cafd97d6fdf7a9bd37ce
#
_cell.length_a   1.000
_cell.length_b   1.000
_cell.length_c   1.000
_cell.angle_alpha   90.00
_cell.angle_beta   90.00
_cell.angle_gamma   90.00
#
_symmetry.space_group_name_H-M   'P 1'
#
loop_
_entity.id
_entity.type
_entity.pdbx_description
1 polymer ?
#
loop_
_entity_poly.entity_id
_entity_poly.type
_entity_poly.pdbx_seq_one_letter_code
_entity_poly.pdbx_strand_id
1 'polypeptide(L)'
;MERWVVAAKRADFAAIGKEFGIDPVLARLIRNRDVQDREEIRRYLHGTVEELASPHLMKDVDKAVEILRNKIKEKKRIRIIGDYDIDGVVSTFILIKGLKRVGALADTYIPDRVADGYGIHEHLIERAVNDGIDVIVTCDNGIAAYNEIAMAKEKGMTVIITDHHEIPYKETEDGRELILPPADAIVNPKQPDCNYPEKRLCGAVVALKLVTALYEACGIPEKELEDFLELGAIATVGDVMDLQGENRILVKEGLKRLSHTSNKGLRELIRANGLEDGPITAYHVGFVLGPCINASGRLDTAARSLKLLCAETEEEAAKLAGDLTALNQSRKALTEEGKEEAIRIVEETEIGQDRVLVIYLPDCHESLAGIIAGRIREKYNKPVFVLTKGETMVKGSGRSIESYSMFEELVKCGDLMEQYGGHPMAAGLSIKEENVEEFRRRLNENCTLTEKDLMPKIVIDVPMPVSYINKELVEEISLLEPFGKGNTKPIFAQKGLRVLSSRILGKNRNVAKLQLSDSTGCVMEAVYFGEADEFVNQVKNSSSIAVTYYPEINRYQGRETLQIVIRNYLTE
;
A
#
# COMPACT_ATOMS: atom_id res chain seq x y z
N MET A 1 3.10 27.74 2.12
CA MET A 1 3.18 27.81 3.60
C MET A 1 2.57 26.53 4.14
N GLU A 2 3.16 25.86 5.14
CA GLU A 2 2.63 24.62 5.72
C GLU A 2 1.92 24.89 7.05
N ARG A 3 0.90 24.09 7.36
CA ARG A 3 0.19 24.18 8.63
C ARG A 3 0.61 23.05 9.57
N TRP A 4 1.33 23.36 10.63
CA TRP A 4 1.73 22.40 11.66
C TRP A 4 0.66 22.28 12.74
N VAL A 5 0.23 21.07 13.03
CA VAL A 5 -0.84 20.75 13.98
C VAL A 5 -0.36 19.65 14.91
N VAL A 6 -0.54 19.82 16.21
CA VAL A 6 -0.19 18.79 17.20
C VAL A 6 -1.36 17.83 17.39
N ALA A 7 -1.09 16.52 17.37
CA ALA A 7 -2.05 15.50 17.71
C ALA A 7 -2.53 15.67 19.16
N ALA A 8 -3.86 15.75 19.36
CA ALA A 8 -4.47 16.15 20.63
C ALA A 8 -5.21 15.02 21.35
N LYS A 9 -4.87 13.75 21.09
CA LYS A 9 -5.49 12.61 21.78
C LYS A 9 -5.03 12.55 23.25
N ARG A 10 -5.98 12.37 24.17
CA ARG A 10 -5.72 12.40 25.62
C ARG A 10 -5.69 11.00 26.21
N ALA A 11 -4.80 10.76 27.15
CA ALA A 11 -4.74 9.61 28.04
C ALA A 11 -3.79 9.93 29.23
N ASP A 12 -3.76 9.08 30.24
CA ASP A 12 -2.74 9.12 31.28
C ASP A 12 -1.48 8.38 30.80
N PHE A 13 -0.64 9.10 30.05
CA PHE A 13 0.56 8.53 29.44
C PHE A 13 1.58 8.05 30.49
N ALA A 14 1.62 8.68 31.67
CA ALA A 14 2.50 8.26 32.75
C ALA A 14 2.05 6.93 33.36
N ALA A 15 0.73 6.75 33.56
CA ALA A 15 0.19 5.48 34.04
C ALA A 15 0.40 4.35 33.02
N ILE A 16 0.13 4.60 31.74
CA ILE A 16 0.37 3.63 30.66
C ILE A 16 1.85 3.28 30.57
N GLY A 17 2.74 4.28 30.59
CA GLY A 17 4.19 4.07 30.57
C GLY A 17 4.65 3.18 31.71
N LYS A 18 4.20 3.45 32.94
CA LYS A 18 4.52 2.65 34.11
C LYS A 18 4.00 1.22 34.01
N GLU A 19 2.80 1.02 33.49
CA GLU A 19 2.16 -0.29 33.37
C GLU A 19 2.90 -1.20 32.37
N PHE A 20 3.27 -0.65 31.21
CA PHE A 20 3.89 -1.42 30.13
C PHE A 20 5.43 -1.33 30.13
N GLY A 21 6.03 -0.59 31.07
CA GLY A 21 7.48 -0.42 31.14
C GLY A 21 8.06 0.35 29.94
N ILE A 22 7.35 1.36 29.43
CA ILE A 22 7.73 2.18 28.29
C ILE A 22 7.73 3.68 28.64
N ASP A 23 8.46 4.47 27.88
CA ASP A 23 8.46 5.93 28.05
C ASP A 23 7.05 6.52 27.81
N PRO A 24 6.60 7.53 28.58
CA PRO A 24 5.33 8.22 28.33
C PRO A 24 5.18 8.78 26.92
N VAL A 25 6.28 9.10 26.24
CA VAL A 25 6.27 9.50 24.82
C VAL A 25 5.78 8.35 23.94
N LEU A 26 6.24 7.11 24.18
CA LEU A 26 5.73 5.94 23.45
C LEU A 26 4.24 5.72 23.71
N ALA A 27 3.81 5.81 24.97
CA ALA A 27 2.40 5.70 25.33
C ALA A 27 1.54 6.72 24.56
N ARG A 28 2.02 7.95 24.38
CA ARG A 28 1.36 8.97 23.56
C ARG A 28 1.35 8.63 22.08
N LEU A 29 2.46 8.10 21.55
CA LEU A 29 2.55 7.66 20.16
C LEU A 29 1.58 6.51 19.85
N ILE A 30 1.46 5.53 20.74
CA ILE A 30 0.51 4.42 20.62
C ILE A 30 -0.92 4.94 20.63
N ARG A 31 -1.23 5.86 21.57
CA ARG A 31 -2.57 6.46 21.66
C ARG A 31 -2.92 7.28 20.41
N ASN A 32 -1.94 7.97 19.81
CA ASN A 32 -2.15 8.71 18.56
C ASN A 32 -2.56 7.80 17.39
N ARG A 33 -2.23 6.51 17.46
CA ARG A 33 -2.58 5.47 16.48
C ARG A 33 -3.89 4.74 16.78
N ASP A 34 -4.72 5.32 17.67
CA ASP A 34 -6.03 4.81 18.10
C ASP A 34 -6.01 3.49 18.88
N VAL A 35 -4.85 3.06 19.33
CA VAL A 35 -4.71 1.94 20.26
C VAL A 35 -5.02 2.44 21.67
N GLN A 36 -6.07 1.91 22.32
CA GLN A 36 -6.65 2.54 23.50
C GLN A 36 -6.67 1.65 24.73
N ASP A 37 -7.20 0.44 24.61
CA ASP A 37 -7.36 -0.43 25.75
C ASP A 37 -6.08 -1.21 26.07
N ARG A 38 -6.04 -1.77 27.27
CA ARG A 38 -4.88 -2.46 27.82
C ARG A 38 -4.43 -3.64 26.97
N GLU A 39 -5.37 -4.44 26.49
CA GLU A 39 -5.08 -5.62 25.70
C GLU A 39 -4.62 -5.25 24.29
N GLU A 40 -5.21 -4.21 23.69
CA GLU A 40 -4.75 -3.67 22.41
C GLU A 40 -3.31 -3.14 22.50
N ILE A 41 -2.96 -2.41 23.58
CA ILE A 41 -1.59 -1.91 23.80
C ILE A 41 -0.61 -3.08 23.94
N ARG A 42 -0.96 -4.09 24.76
CA ARG A 42 -0.14 -5.31 24.91
C ARG A 42 0.07 -5.98 23.55
N ARG A 43 -1.02 -6.19 22.81
CA ARG A 43 -1.00 -6.83 21.50
C ARG A 43 -0.21 -6.02 20.47
N TYR A 44 -0.33 -4.70 20.50
CA TYR A 44 0.42 -3.80 19.63
C TYR A 44 1.93 -3.92 19.85
N LEU A 45 2.37 -4.00 21.11
CA LEU A 45 3.79 -4.10 21.49
C LEU A 45 4.33 -5.52 21.31
N HIS A 46 3.58 -6.53 21.77
CA HIS A 46 4.05 -7.90 22.00
C HIS A 46 3.18 -8.99 21.37
N GLY A 47 2.24 -8.64 20.48
CA GLY A 47 1.40 -9.63 19.81
C GLY A 47 2.23 -10.63 19.00
N THR A 48 1.80 -11.89 19.01
CA THR A 48 2.47 -13.01 18.34
C THR A 48 1.55 -13.70 17.33
N VAL A 49 2.09 -14.59 16.51
CA VAL A 49 1.32 -15.28 15.44
C VAL A 49 0.23 -16.18 15.99
N GLU A 50 0.38 -16.68 17.21
CA GLU A 50 -0.62 -17.50 17.91
C GLU A 50 -1.89 -16.68 18.24
N GLU A 51 -1.82 -15.37 18.18
CA GLU A 51 -2.94 -14.45 18.39
C GLU A 51 -3.67 -14.05 17.09
N LEU A 52 -3.24 -14.59 15.95
CA LEU A 52 -3.96 -14.41 14.70
C LEU A 52 -5.33 -15.08 14.78
N ALA A 53 -6.38 -14.40 14.32
CA ALA A 53 -7.72 -14.91 14.41
C ALA A 53 -7.89 -16.21 13.60
N SER A 54 -8.66 -17.16 14.14
CA SER A 54 -8.96 -18.42 13.47
C SER A 54 -9.64 -18.17 12.11
N PRO A 55 -9.24 -18.89 11.05
CA PRO A 55 -9.87 -18.78 9.73
C PRO A 55 -11.36 -19.13 9.76
N HIS A 56 -11.80 -20.00 10.65
CA HIS A 56 -13.19 -20.46 10.80
C HIS A 56 -14.17 -19.34 11.24
N LEU A 57 -13.66 -18.21 11.73
CA LEU A 57 -14.49 -17.03 11.99
C LEU A 57 -14.89 -16.28 10.71
N MET A 58 -14.19 -16.56 9.60
CA MET A 58 -14.48 -15.92 8.33
C MET A 58 -15.63 -16.63 7.63
N LYS A 59 -16.66 -15.84 7.29
CA LYS A 59 -17.85 -16.37 6.63
C LYS A 59 -17.48 -17.17 5.37
N ASP A 60 -18.17 -18.28 5.17
CA ASP A 60 -18.03 -19.21 4.05
C ASP A 60 -16.66 -19.93 3.93
N VAL A 61 -15.70 -19.72 4.82
CA VAL A 61 -14.41 -20.44 4.76
C VAL A 61 -14.63 -21.94 4.83
N ASP A 62 -15.37 -22.44 5.81
CA ASP A 62 -15.62 -23.88 5.96
C ASP A 62 -16.39 -24.47 4.78
N LYS A 63 -17.37 -23.71 4.27
CA LYS A 63 -18.12 -24.10 3.06
C LYS A 63 -17.22 -24.19 1.83
N ALA A 64 -16.32 -23.20 1.65
CA ALA A 64 -15.33 -23.20 0.58
C ALA A 64 -14.38 -24.40 0.67
N VAL A 65 -13.91 -24.71 1.90
CA VAL A 65 -13.06 -25.88 2.17
C VAL A 65 -13.78 -27.18 1.81
N GLU A 66 -15.04 -27.34 2.23
CA GLU A 66 -15.84 -28.53 1.90
C GLU A 66 -16.01 -28.70 0.38
N ILE A 67 -16.35 -27.62 -0.33
CA ILE A 67 -16.47 -27.62 -1.79
C ILE A 67 -15.15 -28.05 -2.42
N LEU A 68 -14.03 -27.41 -2.06
CA LEU A 68 -12.71 -27.70 -2.60
C LEU A 68 -12.32 -29.16 -2.38
N ARG A 69 -12.48 -29.69 -1.16
CA ARG A 69 -12.17 -31.10 -0.85
C ARG A 69 -12.96 -32.07 -1.70
N ASN A 70 -14.26 -31.81 -1.89
CA ASN A 70 -15.12 -32.65 -2.73
C ASN A 70 -14.67 -32.61 -4.19
N LYS A 71 -14.40 -31.41 -4.73
CA LYS A 71 -13.95 -31.23 -6.12
C LYS A 71 -12.58 -31.83 -6.38
N ILE A 72 -11.65 -31.73 -5.41
CA ILE A 72 -10.35 -32.39 -5.47
C ILE A 72 -10.48 -33.91 -5.49
N LYS A 73 -11.33 -34.46 -4.63
CA LYS A 73 -11.65 -35.92 -4.61
C LYS A 73 -12.25 -36.39 -5.94
N GLU A 74 -13.09 -35.58 -6.55
CA GLU A 74 -13.69 -35.82 -7.87
C GLU A 74 -12.71 -35.59 -9.02
N LYS A 75 -11.47 -35.16 -8.76
CA LYS A 75 -10.45 -34.82 -9.76
C LYS A 75 -10.89 -33.72 -10.75
N LYS A 76 -11.70 -32.77 -10.26
CA LYS A 76 -12.16 -31.63 -11.03
C LYS A 76 -11.02 -30.63 -11.27
N ARG A 77 -11.02 -30.00 -12.44
CA ARG A 77 -10.03 -28.98 -12.80
C ARG A 77 -10.38 -27.64 -12.18
N ILE A 78 -9.44 -27.04 -11.48
CA ILE A 78 -9.61 -25.79 -10.75
C ILE A 78 -8.76 -24.72 -11.45
N ARG A 79 -9.35 -23.57 -11.76
CA ARG A 79 -8.62 -22.37 -12.20
C ARG A 79 -8.68 -21.29 -11.14
N ILE A 80 -7.52 -20.77 -10.76
CA ILE A 80 -7.40 -19.60 -9.92
C ILE A 80 -7.32 -18.39 -10.84
N ILE A 81 -8.21 -17.40 -10.65
CA ILE A 81 -8.19 -16.13 -11.38
C ILE A 81 -7.80 -15.05 -10.38
N GLY A 82 -6.56 -14.54 -10.49
CA GLY A 82 -6.00 -13.49 -9.64
C GLY A 82 -6.13 -12.10 -10.23
N ASP A 83 -5.52 -11.10 -9.56
CA ASP A 83 -5.31 -9.77 -10.11
C ASP A 83 -3.84 -9.55 -10.50
N TYR A 84 -3.58 -8.49 -11.25
CA TYR A 84 -2.27 -8.20 -11.86
C TYR A 84 -1.30 -7.43 -10.95
N ASP A 85 -1.72 -7.01 -9.77
CA ASP A 85 -0.84 -6.33 -8.81
C ASP A 85 -0.19 -7.30 -7.81
N ILE A 86 0.57 -6.76 -6.88
CA ILE A 86 1.33 -7.55 -5.91
C ILE A 86 0.42 -8.39 -5.01
N ASP A 87 -0.75 -7.89 -4.62
CA ASP A 87 -1.70 -8.63 -3.78
C ASP A 87 -2.32 -9.79 -4.57
N GLY A 88 -2.79 -9.53 -5.79
CA GLY A 88 -3.33 -10.55 -6.68
C GLY A 88 -2.32 -11.63 -7.08
N VAL A 89 -1.07 -11.24 -7.39
CA VAL A 89 0.02 -12.18 -7.71
C VAL A 89 0.34 -13.07 -6.51
N VAL A 90 0.48 -12.47 -5.31
CA VAL A 90 0.80 -13.22 -4.09
C VAL A 90 -0.37 -14.10 -3.66
N SER A 91 -1.61 -13.61 -3.75
CA SER A 91 -2.83 -14.39 -3.51
C SER A 91 -2.88 -15.62 -4.40
N THR A 92 -2.63 -15.42 -5.70
CA THR A 92 -2.59 -16.50 -6.70
C THR A 92 -1.52 -17.54 -6.34
N PHE A 93 -0.32 -17.09 -5.92
CA PHE A 93 0.75 -18.00 -5.51
C PHE A 93 0.39 -18.81 -4.26
N ILE A 94 -0.19 -18.17 -3.24
CA ILE A 94 -0.64 -18.86 -2.02
C ILE A 94 -1.66 -19.94 -2.36
N LEU A 95 -2.67 -19.61 -3.15
CA LEU A 95 -3.71 -20.56 -3.55
C LEU A 95 -3.16 -21.71 -4.41
N ILE A 96 -2.36 -21.43 -5.43
CA ILE A 96 -1.85 -22.50 -6.30
C ILE A 96 -0.92 -23.45 -5.55
N LYS A 97 -0.05 -22.93 -4.67
CA LYS A 97 0.81 -23.74 -3.82
C LYS A 97 -0.01 -24.55 -2.83
N GLY A 98 -0.99 -23.93 -2.17
CA GLY A 98 -1.87 -24.59 -1.19
C GLY A 98 -2.72 -25.69 -1.82
N LEU A 99 -3.38 -25.42 -2.94
CA LEU A 99 -4.22 -26.39 -3.67
C LEU A 99 -3.41 -27.57 -4.23
N LYS A 100 -2.25 -27.31 -4.82
CA LYS A 100 -1.38 -28.38 -5.31
C LYS A 100 -0.87 -29.28 -4.18
N ARG A 101 -0.59 -28.71 -2.99
CA ARG A 101 -0.13 -29.47 -1.83
C ARG A 101 -1.16 -30.50 -1.34
N VAL A 102 -2.45 -30.20 -1.50
CA VAL A 102 -3.54 -31.14 -1.18
C VAL A 102 -4.00 -31.98 -2.38
N GLY A 103 -3.26 -31.97 -3.49
CA GLY A 103 -3.47 -32.84 -4.66
C GLY A 103 -4.50 -32.32 -5.67
N ALA A 104 -4.81 -31.02 -5.67
CA ALA A 104 -5.71 -30.43 -6.66
C ALA A 104 -5.10 -30.40 -8.07
N LEU A 105 -5.94 -30.60 -9.09
CA LEU A 105 -5.62 -30.33 -10.48
C LEU A 105 -5.89 -28.84 -10.77
N ALA A 106 -4.93 -27.97 -10.40
CA ALA A 106 -5.11 -26.53 -10.44
C ALA A 106 -4.14 -25.84 -11.39
N ASP A 107 -4.65 -24.85 -12.11
CA ASP A 107 -3.90 -23.88 -12.90
C ASP A 107 -4.25 -22.43 -12.50
N THR A 108 -3.56 -21.46 -13.11
CA THR A 108 -3.72 -20.04 -12.77
C THR A 108 -3.93 -19.21 -14.03
N TYR A 109 -4.69 -18.15 -13.89
CA TYR A 109 -4.81 -17.08 -14.87
C TYR A 109 -4.75 -15.73 -14.17
N ILE A 110 -3.90 -14.83 -14.64
CA ILE A 110 -3.85 -13.44 -14.21
C ILE A 110 -4.21 -12.58 -15.42
N PRO A 111 -5.27 -11.75 -15.31
CA PRO A 111 -5.68 -10.84 -16.39
C PRO A 111 -4.57 -9.85 -16.77
N ASP A 112 -4.54 -9.44 -18.03
CA ASP A 112 -3.67 -8.35 -18.47
C ASP A 112 -4.29 -7.00 -18.11
N ARG A 113 -3.49 -6.12 -17.53
CA ARG A 113 -3.96 -4.83 -17.04
C ARG A 113 -4.54 -3.92 -18.13
N VAL A 114 -3.94 -3.96 -19.32
CA VAL A 114 -4.30 -3.08 -20.44
C VAL A 114 -5.35 -3.76 -21.31
N ALA A 115 -5.13 -5.03 -21.69
CA ALA A 115 -6.01 -5.74 -22.60
C ALA A 115 -7.33 -6.18 -21.94
N ASP A 116 -7.27 -6.69 -20.70
CA ASP A 116 -8.44 -7.21 -19.99
C ASP A 116 -9.05 -6.17 -19.03
N GLY A 117 -8.24 -5.24 -18.50
CA GLY A 117 -8.67 -4.32 -17.44
C GLY A 117 -8.67 -4.95 -16.06
N TYR A 118 -9.36 -4.30 -15.09
CA TYR A 118 -9.46 -4.79 -13.72
C TYR A 118 -10.65 -5.74 -13.55
N GLY A 119 -10.41 -6.84 -12.83
CA GLY A 119 -11.45 -7.77 -12.39
C GLY A 119 -11.67 -8.94 -13.36
N ILE A 120 -12.84 -9.55 -13.25
CA ILE A 120 -13.25 -10.70 -14.07
C ILE A 120 -14.14 -10.21 -15.20
N HIS A 121 -13.88 -10.71 -16.42
CA HIS A 121 -14.63 -10.38 -17.61
C HIS A 121 -15.20 -11.64 -18.28
N GLU A 122 -16.27 -11.51 -19.07
CA GLU A 122 -16.98 -12.63 -19.73
C GLU A 122 -16.04 -13.55 -20.52
N HIS A 123 -15.10 -12.97 -21.28
CA HIS A 123 -14.15 -13.77 -22.09
C HIS A 123 -13.25 -14.69 -21.24
N LEU A 124 -12.98 -14.34 -19.95
CA LEU A 124 -12.23 -15.21 -19.04
C LEU A 124 -13.05 -16.43 -18.63
N ILE A 125 -14.36 -16.25 -18.45
CA ILE A 125 -15.30 -17.34 -18.17
C ILE A 125 -15.42 -18.24 -19.39
N GLU A 126 -15.60 -17.68 -20.60
CA GLU A 126 -15.64 -18.43 -21.84
C GLU A 126 -14.37 -19.26 -22.08
N ARG A 127 -13.22 -18.66 -21.80
CA ARG A 127 -11.93 -19.36 -21.88
C ARG A 127 -11.85 -20.51 -20.87
N ALA A 128 -12.30 -20.29 -19.62
CA ALA A 128 -12.33 -21.36 -18.63
C ALA A 128 -13.22 -22.53 -19.05
N VAL A 129 -14.40 -22.25 -19.64
CA VAL A 129 -15.30 -23.27 -20.19
C VAL A 129 -14.62 -24.03 -21.33
N ASN A 130 -14.00 -23.32 -22.29
CA ASN A 130 -13.31 -23.93 -23.43
C ASN A 130 -12.12 -24.80 -23.02
N ASP A 131 -11.42 -24.41 -21.94
CA ASP A 131 -10.32 -25.16 -21.36
C ASP A 131 -10.79 -26.36 -20.50
N GLY A 132 -12.09 -26.53 -20.31
CA GLY A 132 -12.67 -27.64 -19.53
C GLY A 132 -12.44 -27.49 -18.04
N ILE A 133 -12.50 -26.27 -17.52
CA ILE A 133 -12.41 -25.96 -16.09
C ILE A 133 -13.76 -26.19 -15.43
N ASP A 134 -13.77 -26.90 -14.30
CA ASP A 134 -14.99 -27.21 -13.53
C ASP A 134 -15.22 -26.20 -12.38
N VAL A 135 -14.12 -25.64 -11.84
CA VAL A 135 -14.14 -24.79 -10.66
C VAL A 135 -13.32 -23.52 -10.89
N ILE A 136 -13.89 -22.37 -10.61
CA ILE A 136 -13.17 -21.10 -10.54
C ILE A 136 -12.98 -20.74 -9.07
N VAL A 137 -11.76 -20.37 -8.71
CA VAL A 137 -11.44 -19.72 -7.44
C VAL A 137 -10.86 -18.35 -7.78
N THR A 138 -11.54 -17.28 -7.37
CA THR A 138 -11.00 -15.94 -7.56
C THR A 138 -10.16 -15.52 -6.37
N CYS A 139 -9.20 -14.65 -6.56
CA CYS A 139 -8.48 -14.05 -5.45
C CYS A 139 -8.11 -12.59 -5.74
N ASP A 140 -8.32 -11.75 -4.74
CA ASP A 140 -8.13 -10.31 -4.81
C ASP A 140 -9.02 -9.63 -5.88
N ASN A 141 -10.09 -10.30 -6.24
CA ASN A 141 -11.13 -9.84 -7.16
C ASN A 141 -12.39 -10.73 -7.04
N GLY A 142 -13.44 -10.37 -7.79
CA GLY A 142 -14.62 -11.19 -7.95
C GLY A 142 -15.84 -10.70 -7.19
N ILE A 143 -15.70 -9.96 -6.09
CA ILE A 143 -16.86 -9.51 -5.29
C ILE A 143 -17.77 -8.54 -6.07
N ALA A 144 -17.25 -7.83 -7.04
CA ALA A 144 -18.00 -6.91 -7.90
C ALA A 144 -18.47 -7.53 -9.22
N ALA A 145 -18.04 -8.75 -9.55
CA ALA A 145 -18.27 -9.41 -10.85
C ALA A 145 -19.59 -10.20 -10.88
N TYR A 146 -20.71 -9.55 -10.57
CA TYR A 146 -22.02 -10.23 -10.45
C TYR A 146 -22.42 -10.96 -11.75
N ASN A 147 -22.34 -10.28 -12.90
CA ASN A 147 -22.79 -10.82 -14.18
C ASN A 147 -21.90 -11.98 -14.65
N GLU A 148 -20.61 -11.82 -14.53
CA GLU A 148 -19.60 -12.81 -14.95
C GLU A 148 -19.70 -14.09 -14.09
N ILE A 149 -19.92 -13.93 -12.80
CA ILE A 149 -20.14 -15.07 -11.90
C ILE A 149 -21.48 -15.74 -12.19
N ALA A 150 -22.55 -14.98 -12.48
CA ALA A 150 -23.84 -15.54 -12.91
C ALA A 150 -23.67 -16.35 -14.20
N MET A 151 -22.95 -15.82 -15.20
CA MET A 151 -22.61 -16.53 -16.42
C MET A 151 -21.85 -17.84 -16.16
N ALA A 152 -20.85 -17.81 -15.26
CA ALA A 152 -20.12 -19.03 -14.88
C ALA A 152 -21.04 -20.07 -14.25
N LYS A 153 -21.99 -19.64 -13.42
CA LYS A 153 -23.01 -20.52 -12.82
C LYS A 153 -23.97 -21.11 -13.86
N GLU A 154 -24.40 -20.31 -14.83
CA GLU A 154 -25.24 -20.79 -15.95
C GLU A 154 -24.52 -21.84 -16.80
N LYS A 155 -23.18 -21.75 -16.94
CA LYS A 155 -22.33 -22.75 -17.60
C LYS A 155 -22.07 -23.99 -16.72
N GLY A 156 -22.65 -24.07 -15.52
CA GLY A 156 -22.53 -25.21 -14.61
C GLY A 156 -21.22 -25.26 -13.81
N MET A 157 -20.47 -24.19 -13.80
CA MET A 157 -19.21 -24.10 -13.03
C MET A 157 -19.47 -23.92 -11.53
N THR A 158 -18.57 -24.42 -10.71
CA THR A 158 -18.50 -24.09 -9.29
C THR A 158 -17.62 -22.85 -9.12
N VAL A 159 -18.08 -21.87 -8.33
CA VAL A 159 -17.34 -20.61 -8.13
C VAL A 159 -17.15 -20.34 -6.66
N ILE A 160 -15.90 -20.11 -6.27
CA ILE A 160 -15.49 -19.66 -4.92
C ILE A 160 -14.81 -18.31 -5.08
N ILE A 161 -15.27 -17.30 -4.36
CA ILE A 161 -14.66 -15.98 -4.32
C ILE A 161 -13.84 -15.85 -3.06
N THR A 162 -12.56 -15.45 -3.18
CA THR A 162 -11.76 -14.92 -2.08
C THR A 162 -11.37 -13.49 -2.42
N ASP A 163 -11.87 -12.53 -1.64
CA ASP A 163 -11.71 -11.11 -1.94
C ASP A 163 -11.71 -10.29 -0.64
N HIS A 164 -11.22 -9.07 -0.71
CA HIS A 164 -11.18 -8.13 0.40
C HIS A 164 -11.77 -6.75 0.04
N HIS A 165 -12.15 -6.56 -1.21
CA HIS A 165 -12.75 -5.31 -1.69
C HIS A 165 -14.12 -5.04 -1.09
N GLU A 166 -14.54 -3.77 -1.15
CA GLU A 166 -15.88 -3.35 -0.69
C GLU A 166 -16.96 -4.04 -1.52
N ILE A 167 -18.04 -4.45 -0.84
CA ILE A 167 -19.16 -5.09 -1.50
C ILE A 167 -19.99 -4.01 -2.19
N PRO A 168 -20.27 -4.13 -3.51
CA PRO A 168 -21.14 -3.21 -4.21
C PRO A 168 -22.53 -3.16 -3.59
N TYR A 169 -23.19 -2.00 -3.66
CA TYR A 169 -24.52 -1.82 -3.13
C TYR A 169 -25.38 -0.92 -4.04
N LYS A 170 -26.68 -1.01 -3.87
CA LYS A 170 -27.66 -0.08 -4.43
C LYS A 170 -28.26 0.74 -3.29
N GLU A 171 -28.44 2.02 -3.51
CA GLU A 171 -29.25 2.86 -2.62
C GLU A 171 -30.73 2.54 -2.87
N THR A 172 -31.46 2.23 -1.80
CA THR A 172 -32.90 1.95 -1.82
C THR A 172 -33.60 2.86 -0.79
N GLU A 173 -34.94 2.92 -0.82
CA GLU A 173 -35.70 3.71 0.18
C GLU A 173 -35.47 3.23 1.62
N ASP A 174 -35.17 1.92 1.79
CA ASP A 174 -34.92 1.28 3.09
C ASP A 174 -33.42 1.30 3.51
N GLY A 175 -32.54 1.91 2.69
CA GLY A 175 -31.10 1.96 2.92
C GLY A 175 -30.27 1.30 1.81
N ARG A 176 -29.09 0.79 2.16
CA ARG A 176 -28.19 0.15 1.22
C ARG A 176 -28.46 -1.35 1.10
N GLU A 177 -28.79 -1.80 -0.10
CA GLU A 177 -28.88 -3.20 -0.44
C GLU A 177 -27.57 -3.68 -1.09
N LEU A 178 -26.89 -4.66 -0.46
CA LEU A 178 -25.62 -5.21 -0.97
C LEU A 178 -25.86 -6.12 -2.17
N ILE A 179 -25.00 -6.02 -3.16
CA ILE A 179 -25.02 -6.83 -4.37
C ILE A 179 -23.93 -7.89 -4.26
N LEU A 180 -24.33 -9.12 -3.92
CA LEU A 180 -23.41 -10.25 -3.85
C LEU A 180 -23.52 -11.12 -5.10
N PRO A 181 -22.40 -11.52 -5.74
CA PRO A 181 -22.42 -12.45 -6.87
C PRO A 181 -22.99 -13.81 -6.45
N PRO A 182 -23.63 -14.56 -7.35
CA PRO A 182 -24.24 -15.87 -7.05
C PRO A 182 -23.21 -17.01 -7.00
N ALA A 183 -22.09 -16.80 -6.27
CA ALA A 183 -21.05 -17.79 -6.07
C ALA A 183 -21.48 -18.90 -5.11
N ASP A 184 -20.83 -20.05 -5.17
CA ASP A 184 -21.08 -21.17 -4.24
C ASP A 184 -20.56 -20.87 -2.84
N ALA A 185 -19.48 -20.09 -2.72
CA ALA A 185 -18.97 -19.56 -1.45
C ALA A 185 -18.29 -18.20 -1.68
N ILE A 186 -18.44 -17.29 -0.73
CA ILE A 186 -17.81 -15.95 -0.76
C ILE A 186 -17.04 -15.75 0.53
N VAL A 187 -15.71 -15.79 0.42
CA VAL A 187 -14.78 -15.54 1.52
C VAL A 187 -14.31 -14.10 1.44
N ASN A 188 -15.01 -13.21 2.13
CA ASN A 188 -14.69 -11.79 2.23
C ASN A 188 -15.02 -11.30 3.64
N PRO A 189 -14.03 -10.75 4.39
CA PRO A 189 -14.25 -10.31 5.78
C PRO A 189 -15.24 -9.16 5.91
N LYS A 190 -15.48 -8.40 4.84
CA LYS A 190 -16.40 -7.24 4.84
C LYS A 190 -17.88 -7.59 4.68
N GLN A 191 -18.22 -8.86 4.51
CA GLN A 191 -19.63 -9.26 4.56
C GLN A 191 -20.25 -8.87 5.91
N PRO A 192 -21.50 -8.36 5.95
CA PRO A 192 -22.11 -7.81 7.17
C PRO A 192 -22.20 -8.81 8.31
N ASP A 193 -22.49 -10.07 8.00
CA ASP A 193 -22.64 -11.20 8.92
C ASP A 193 -21.37 -12.04 9.09
N CYS A 194 -20.23 -11.52 8.65
CA CYS A 194 -18.93 -12.15 8.87
C CYS A 194 -18.41 -11.81 10.29
N ASN A 195 -18.12 -12.83 11.08
CA ASN A 195 -17.61 -12.68 12.44
C ASN A 195 -16.10 -12.48 12.55
N TYR A 196 -15.39 -12.44 11.41
CA TYR A 196 -13.94 -12.23 11.43
C TYR A 196 -13.62 -10.84 11.98
N PRO A 197 -12.75 -10.71 13.01
CA PRO A 197 -12.57 -9.45 13.73
C PRO A 197 -11.86 -8.37 12.90
N GLU A 198 -10.86 -8.73 12.07
CA GLU A 198 -10.14 -7.78 11.24
C GLU A 198 -10.74 -7.70 9.83
N LYS A 199 -11.32 -6.54 9.51
CA LYS A 199 -11.97 -6.30 8.21
C LYS A 199 -11.01 -5.79 7.13
N ARG A 200 -9.84 -5.32 7.53
CA ARG A 200 -8.86 -4.65 6.68
C ARG A 200 -7.72 -5.59 6.25
N LEU A 201 -8.05 -6.84 5.95
CA LEU A 201 -7.08 -7.78 5.37
C LEU A 201 -6.89 -7.48 3.88
N CYS A 202 -5.73 -7.80 3.32
CA CYS A 202 -5.52 -7.85 1.87
C CYS A 202 -5.96 -9.22 1.30
N GLY A 203 -6.11 -9.32 -0.02
CA GLY A 203 -6.54 -10.53 -0.71
C GLY A 203 -5.65 -11.74 -0.42
N ALA A 204 -4.34 -11.55 -0.35
CA ALA A 204 -3.39 -12.62 -0.03
C ALA A 204 -3.58 -13.19 1.38
N VAL A 205 -3.95 -12.36 2.36
CA VAL A 205 -4.24 -12.85 3.72
C VAL A 205 -5.57 -13.59 3.75
N VAL A 206 -6.58 -13.14 2.99
CA VAL A 206 -7.85 -13.89 2.82
C VAL A 206 -7.56 -15.27 2.20
N ALA A 207 -6.75 -15.31 1.13
CA ALA A 207 -6.33 -16.56 0.51
C ALA A 207 -5.55 -17.46 1.48
N LEU A 208 -4.65 -16.89 2.30
CA LEU A 208 -3.92 -17.61 3.33
C LEU A 208 -4.87 -18.22 4.36
N LYS A 209 -5.90 -17.50 4.81
CA LYS A 209 -6.90 -18.04 5.76
C LYS A 209 -7.66 -19.22 5.16
N LEU A 210 -8.03 -19.16 3.86
CA LEU A 210 -8.66 -20.29 3.19
C LEU A 210 -7.70 -21.49 3.10
N VAL A 211 -6.43 -21.28 2.77
CA VAL A 211 -5.41 -22.35 2.71
C VAL A 211 -5.16 -22.94 4.11
N THR A 212 -5.15 -22.11 5.15
CA THR A 212 -5.01 -22.57 6.56
C THR A 212 -6.13 -23.54 6.91
N ALA A 213 -7.39 -23.15 6.71
CA ALA A 213 -8.54 -24.03 7.00
C ALA A 213 -8.54 -25.30 6.13
N LEU A 214 -8.09 -25.19 4.88
CA LEU A 214 -7.97 -26.35 3.98
C LEU A 214 -6.89 -27.32 4.47
N TYR A 215 -5.73 -26.82 4.93
CA TYR A 215 -4.65 -27.65 5.49
C TYR A 215 -5.08 -28.35 6.75
N GLU A 216 -5.76 -27.65 7.67
CA GLU A 216 -6.33 -28.24 8.87
C GLU A 216 -7.29 -29.39 8.52
N ALA A 217 -8.23 -29.15 7.59
CA ALA A 217 -9.20 -30.15 7.14
C ALA A 217 -8.56 -31.36 6.41
N CYS A 218 -7.38 -31.20 5.84
CA CYS A 218 -6.62 -32.23 5.14
C CYS A 218 -5.52 -32.87 6.02
N GLY A 219 -5.33 -32.44 7.27
CA GLY A 219 -4.31 -32.95 8.17
C GLY A 219 -2.88 -32.58 7.75
N ILE A 220 -2.68 -31.46 7.06
CA ILE A 220 -1.36 -30.92 6.73
C ILE A 220 -0.79 -30.22 7.97
N PRO A 221 0.48 -30.43 8.34
CA PRO A 221 1.09 -29.79 9.49
C PRO A 221 1.06 -28.26 9.40
N GLU A 222 0.69 -27.59 10.49
CA GLU A 222 0.66 -26.12 10.59
C GLU A 222 2.00 -25.47 10.24
N LYS A 223 3.10 -26.14 10.52
CA LYS A 223 4.44 -25.66 10.16
C LYS A 223 4.60 -25.34 8.68
N GLU A 224 3.86 -26.00 7.79
CA GLU A 224 3.91 -25.70 6.34
C GLU A 224 3.25 -24.37 5.97
N LEU A 225 2.47 -23.76 6.89
CA LEU A 225 1.89 -22.43 6.72
C LEU A 225 2.89 -21.30 7.02
N GLU A 226 3.97 -21.61 7.72
CA GLU A 226 4.96 -20.61 8.11
C GLU A 226 5.60 -19.91 6.91
N ASP A 227 5.82 -20.63 5.81
CA ASP A 227 6.34 -20.09 4.55
C ASP A 227 5.40 -19.06 3.89
N PHE A 228 4.11 -19.06 4.24
CA PHE A 228 3.16 -18.10 3.69
C PHE A 228 3.07 -16.78 4.47
N LEU A 229 3.61 -16.73 5.70
CA LEU A 229 3.57 -15.51 6.52
C LEU A 229 4.36 -14.36 5.88
N GLU A 230 5.51 -14.64 5.29
CA GLU A 230 6.29 -13.63 4.57
C GLU A 230 5.56 -13.09 3.33
N LEU A 231 4.79 -13.95 2.66
CA LEU A 231 3.97 -13.58 1.51
C LEU A 231 2.80 -12.68 1.92
N GLY A 232 2.10 -13.04 3.00
CA GLY A 232 1.06 -12.19 3.59
C GLY A 232 1.60 -10.82 4.00
N ALA A 233 2.84 -10.75 4.54
CA ALA A 233 3.47 -9.49 4.89
C ALA A 233 3.79 -8.63 3.65
N ILE A 234 4.34 -9.26 2.57
CA ILE A 234 4.63 -8.57 1.31
C ILE A 234 3.36 -7.98 0.72
N ALA A 235 2.28 -8.75 0.65
CA ALA A 235 1.01 -8.31 0.09
C ALA A 235 0.37 -7.21 0.96
N THR A 236 0.32 -7.38 2.29
CA THR A 236 -0.25 -6.39 3.22
C THR A 236 0.43 -5.03 3.10
N VAL A 237 1.77 -5.01 2.98
CA VAL A 237 2.54 -3.76 2.77
C VAL A 237 2.35 -3.25 1.35
N GLY A 238 2.36 -4.13 0.36
CA GLY A 238 2.27 -3.81 -1.07
C GLY A 238 0.94 -3.19 -1.47
N ASP A 239 -0.17 -3.70 -0.91
CA ASP A 239 -1.53 -3.16 -1.07
C ASP A 239 -1.85 -2.00 -0.11
N VAL A 240 -0.84 -1.53 0.61
CA VAL A 240 -0.96 -0.36 1.50
C VAL A 240 -2.08 -0.53 2.55
N MET A 241 -2.19 -1.73 3.14
CA MET A 241 -3.15 -2.00 4.21
C MET A 241 -2.71 -1.38 5.54
N ASP A 242 -3.66 -1.13 6.44
CA ASP A 242 -3.35 -0.56 7.75
C ASP A 242 -2.52 -1.53 8.59
N LEU A 243 -1.34 -1.11 9.05
CA LEU A 243 -0.44 -1.90 9.90
C LEU A 243 -0.86 -1.83 11.38
N GLN A 244 -2.09 -2.26 11.64
CA GLN A 244 -2.71 -2.33 12.96
C GLN A 244 -3.29 -3.74 13.20
N GLY A 245 -3.66 -4.05 14.45
CA GLY A 245 -4.30 -5.32 14.79
C GLY A 245 -3.54 -6.54 14.27
N GLU A 246 -4.25 -7.42 13.58
CA GLU A 246 -3.71 -8.65 13.00
C GLU A 246 -2.68 -8.38 11.89
N ASN A 247 -2.93 -7.39 11.03
CA ASN A 247 -2.00 -7.02 9.96
C ASN A 247 -0.62 -6.64 10.50
N ARG A 248 -0.58 -5.93 11.64
CA ARG A 248 0.70 -5.56 12.27
C ARG A 248 1.48 -6.79 12.73
N ILE A 249 0.82 -7.74 13.38
CA ILE A 249 1.44 -8.98 13.85
C ILE A 249 2.00 -9.77 12.66
N LEU A 250 1.17 -9.97 11.64
CA LEU A 250 1.52 -10.68 10.42
C LEU A 250 2.74 -10.05 9.72
N VAL A 251 2.72 -8.73 9.54
CA VAL A 251 3.81 -8.00 8.87
C VAL A 251 5.09 -8.03 9.71
N LYS A 252 5.00 -7.84 11.02
CA LYS A 252 6.16 -7.91 11.93
C LYS A 252 6.86 -9.26 11.85
N GLU A 253 6.10 -10.35 11.85
CA GLU A 253 6.66 -11.70 11.78
C GLU A 253 7.11 -12.06 10.36
N GLY A 254 6.31 -11.75 9.35
CA GLY A 254 6.64 -12.05 7.96
C GLY A 254 7.89 -11.33 7.46
N LEU A 255 8.15 -10.08 7.88
CA LEU A 255 9.38 -9.36 7.55
C LEU A 255 10.63 -10.01 8.15
N LYS A 256 10.55 -10.57 9.37
CA LYS A 256 11.66 -11.32 9.95
C LYS A 256 11.98 -12.56 9.12
N ARG A 257 10.93 -13.30 8.70
CA ARG A 257 11.08 -14.51 7.86
C ARG A 257 11.60 -14.16 6.48
N LEU A 258 11.11 -13.09 5.87
CA LEU A 258 11.52 -12.62 4.55
C LEU A 258 13.04 -12.37 4.46
N SER A 259 13.67 -11.93 5.54
CA SER A 259 15.13 -11.77 5.61
C SER A 259 15.91 -13.09 5.46
N HIS A 260 15.23 -14.22 5.63
CA HIS A 260 15.80 -15.58 5.52
C HIS A 260 14.91 -16.50 4.67
N THR A 261 14.21 -15.93 3.69
CA THR A 261 13.20 -16.63 2.90
C THR A 261 13.72 -17.92 2.25
N SER A 262 12.90 -18.98 2.31
CA SER A 262 13.12 -20.23 1.59
C SER A 262 12.72 -20.14 0.11
N ASN A 263 11.88 -19.15 -0.26
CA ASN A 263 11.43 -18.92 -1.62
C ASN A 263 12.59 -18.41 -2.50
N LYS A 264 12.99 -19.20 -3.50
CA LYS A 264 14.11 -18.87 -4.38
C LYS A 264 13.89 -17.57 -5.15
N GLY A 265 12.66 -17.34 -5.61
CA GLY A 265 12.30 -16.11 -6.33
C GLY A 265 12.47 -14.85 -5.49
N LEU A 266 11.94 -14.87 -4.26
CA LEU A 266 12.09 -13.75 -3.33
C LEU A 266 13.55 -13.52 -2.93
N ARG A 267 14.30 -14.59 -2.68
CA ARG A 267 15.73 -14.51 -2.35
C ARG A 267 16.53 -13.84 -3.47
N GLU A 268 16.33 -14.25 -4.71
CA GLU A 268 17.00 -13.65 -5.85
C GLU A 268 16.53 -12.22 -6.14
N LEU A 269 15.27 -11.89 -5.86
CA LEU A 269 14.78 -10.51 -5.97
C LEU A 269 15.42 -9.59 -4.92
N ILE A 270 15.59 -10.08 -3.69
CA ILE A 270 16.31 -9.37 -2.61
C ILE A 270 17.75 -9.13 -3.04
N ARG A 271 18.42 -10.17 -3.57
CA ARG A 271 19.81 -10.10 -4.09
C ARG A 271 19.95 -9.10 -5.24
N ALA A 272 19.09 -9.18 -6.24
CA ALA A 272 19.11 -8.29 -7.40
C ALA A 272 18.93 -6.80 -7.04
N ASN A 273 18.38 -6.53 -5.87
CA ASN A 273 18.19 -5.16 -5.35
C ASN A 273 19.20 -4.78 -4.25
N GLY A 274 20.22 -5.61 -3.97
CA GLY A 274 21.29 -5.31 -3.00
C GLY A 274 20.82 -5.23 -1.56
N LEU A 275 19.84 -6.04 -1.15
CA LEU A 275 19.23 -6.01 0.18
C LEU A 275 19.66 -7.21 1.06
N GLU A 276 20.72 -7.92 0.71
CA GLU A 276 21.16 -9.15 1.40
C GLU A 276 21.79 -8.87 2.78
N ASP A 277 22.40 -7.70 2.97
CA ASP A 277 23.27 -7.40 4.12
C ASP A 277 22.49 -6.82 5.33
N GLY A 278 21.19 -7.03 5.44
CA GLY A 278 20.42 -6.48 6.55
C GLY A 278 18.98 -6.97 6.66
N PRO A 279 18.27 -6.54 7.68
CA PRO A 279 16.87 -6.92 7.83
C PRO A 279 16.00 -6.26 6.74
N ILE A 280 15.08 -7.04 6.20
CA ILE A 280 14.07 -6.51 5.29
C ILE A 280 13.01 -5.77 6.11
N THR A 281 12.72 -4.53 5.71
CA THR A 281 11.75 -3.66 6.39
C THR A 281 10.51 -3.42 5.51
N ALA A 282 9.44 -2.88 6.09
CA ALA A 282 8.27 -2.46 5.33
C ALA A 282 8.63 -1.44 4.23
N TYR A 283 9.64 -0.59 4.44
CA TYR A 283 10.16 0.31 3.41
C TYR A 283 10.72 -0.46 2.21
N HIS A 284 11.54 -1.49 2.45
CA HIS A 284 12.08 -2.31 1.37
C HIS A 284 10.99 -3.02 0.57
N VAL A 285 9.94 -3.51 1.25
CA VAL A 285 8.78 -4.10 0.56
C VAL A 285 8.01 -3.05 -0.24
N GLY A 286 7.62 -1.93 0.37
CA GLY A 286 6.76 -0.93 -0.27
C GLY A 286 7.45 -0.14 -1.39
N PHE A 287 8.78 0.08 -1.31
CA PHE A 287 9.50 0.98 -2.22
C PHE A 287 10.56 0.31 -3.11
N VAL A 288 10.91 -0.95 -2.84
CA VAL A 288 11.91 -1.69 -3.63
C VAL A 288 11.34 -2.97 -4.20
N LEU A 289 10.99 -3.96 -3.37
CA LEU A 289 10.55 -5.29 -3.82
C LEU A 289 9.16 -5.26 -4.47
N GLY A 290 8.18 -4.64 -3.81
CA GLY A 290 6.81 -4.52 -4.32
C GLY A 290 6.74 -3.79 -5.67
N PRO A 291 7.42 -2.65 -5.86
CA PRO A 291 7.51 -2.01 -7.17
C PRO A 291 8.12 -2.89 -8.27
N CYS A 292 9.05 -3.82 -7.96
CA CYS A 292 9.58 -4.77 -8.95
C CYS A 292 8.49 -5.78 -9.36
N ILE A 293 7.74 -6.34 -8.41
CA ILE A 293 6.62 -7.26 -8.67
C ILE A 293 5.54 -6.54 -9.49
N ASN A 294 5.14 -5.34 -9.07
CA ASN A 294 4.11 -4.54 -9.75
C ASN A 294 4.52 -4.05 -11.15
N ALA A 295 5.82 -3.94 -11.44
CA ALA A 295 6.29 -3.46 -12.73
C ALA A 295 5.91 -4.39 -13.88
N SER A 296 5.86 -5.71 -13.65
CA SER A 296 5.46 -6.67 -14.68
C SER A 296 4.00 -6.47 -15.09
N GLY A 297 3.06 -6.30 -14.16
CA GLY A 297 1.66 -6.02 -14.45
C GLY A 297 1.41 -4.62 -15.04
N ARG A 298 2.42 -3.76 -15.14
CA ARG A 298 2.31 -2.42 -15.75
C ARG A 298 2.90 -2.34 -17.14
N LEU A 299 4.05 -2.97 -17.38
CA LEU A 299 4.84 -2.83 -18.61
C LEU A 299 4.99 -4.16 -19.37
N ASP A 300 4.51 -5.27 -18.81
CA ASP A 300 4.57 -6.61 -19.38
C ASP A 300 3.35 -7.39 -18.85
N THR A 301 3.50 -8.65 -18.50
CA THR A 301 2.45 -9.47 -17.88
C THR A 301 2.77 -9.82 -16.43
N ALA A 302 1.79 -9.70 -15.54
CA ALA A 302 1.91 -10.07 -14.12
C ALA A 302 2.23 -11.57 -13.91
N ALA A 303 1.94 -12.41 -14.90
CA ALA A 303 2.34 -13.82 -14.89
C ALA A 303 3.86 -14.00 -14.72
N ARG A 304 4.70 -13.01 -15.11
CA ARG A 304 6.15 -13.05 -14.90
C ARG A 304 6.50 -13.01 -13.40
N SER A 305 5.82 -12.17 -12.63
CA SER A 305 6.00 -12.10 -11.17
C SER A 305 5.50 -13.38 -10.48
N LEU A 306 4.40 -13.96 -10.94
CA LEU A 306 3.96 -15.26 -10.45
C LEU A 306 4.99 -16.37 -10.76
N LYS A 307 5.57 -16.37 -11.97
CA LYS A 307 6.64 -17.32 -12.33
C LYS A 307 7.87 -17.17 -11.43
N LEU A 308 8.24 -15.94 -11.07
CA LEU A 308 9.33 -15.71 -10.10
C LEU A 308 9.06 -16.41 -8.78
N LEU A 309 7.85 -16.22 -8.20
CA LEU A 309 7.48 -16.86 -6.93
C LEU A 309 7.43 -18.39 -7.04
N CYS A 310 7.08 -18.93 -8.22
CA CYS A 310 7.00 -20.35 -8.51
C CYS A 310 8.35 -20.98 -8.94
N ALA A 311 9.43 -20.21 -9.09
CA ALA A 311 10.70 -20.70 -9.62
C ALA A 311 11.27 -21.85 -8.78
N GLU A 312 11.60 -22.97 -9.43
CA GLU A 312 12.11 -24.17 -8.79
C GLU A 312 13.63 -24.24 -8.77
N THR A 313 14.32 -23.45 -9.62
CA THR A 313 15.78 -23.40 -9.69
C THR A 313 16.29 -21.99 -9.38
N GLU A 314 17.51 -21.90 -8.87
CA GLU A 314 18.15 -20.60 -8.60
C GLU A 314 18.47 -19.84 -9.88
N GLU A 315 18.81 -20.56 -10.96
CA GLU A 315 19.10 -19.95 -12.26
C GLU A 315 17.85 -19.28 -12.86
N GLU A 316 16.70 -19.98 -12.85
CA GLU A 316 15.43 -19.43 -13.29
C GLU A 316 15.02 -18.22 -12.43
N ALA A 317 15.12 -18.35 -11.10
CA ALA A 317 14.81 -17.27 -10.16
C ALA A 317 15.68 -16.04 -10.40
N ALA A 318 16.99 -16.21 -10.55
CA ALA A 318 17.93 -15.11 -10.80
C ALA A 318 17.63 -14.39 -12.12
N LYS A 319 17.31 -15.13 -13.19
CA LYS A 319 16.92 -14.53 -14.47
C LYS A 319 15.63 -13.70 -14.32
N LEU A 320 14.59 -14.27 -13.73
CA LEU A 320 13.30 -13.58 -13.56
C LEU A 320 13.42 -12.37 -12.62
N ALA A 321 14.22 -12.46 -11.55
CA ALA A 321 14.49 -11.34 -10.66
C ALA A 321 15.23 -10.20 -11.38
N GLY A 322 16.21 -10.52 -12.22
CA GLY A 322 16.90 -9.56 -13.08
C GLY A 322 15.94 -8.86 -14.05
N ASP A 323 15.07 -9.63 -14.73
CA ASP A 323 14.05 -9.10 -15.64
C ASP A 323 13.10 -8.13 -14.93
N LEU A 324 12.56 -8.48 -13.74
CA LEU A 324 11.66 -7.62 -12.96
C LEU A 324 12.36 -6.36 -12.45
N THR A 325 13.61 -6.47 -12.04
CA THR A 325 14.40 -5.30 -11.63
C THR A 325 14.62 -4.35 -12.81
N ALA A 326 14.92 -4.86 -14.01
CA ALA A 326 15.05 -4.05 -15.22
C ALA A 326 13.73 -3.38 -15.62
N LEU A 327 12.61 -4.12 -15.57
CA LEU A 327 11.25 -3.55 -15.80
C LEU A 327 10.93 -2.42 -14.82
N ASN A 328 11.27 -2.59 -13.54
CA ASN A 328 11.07 -1.54 -12.54
C ASN A 328 11.95 -0.31 -12.80
N GLN A 329 13.18 -0.50 -13.27
CA GLN A 329 14.05 0.63 -13.69
C GLN A 329 13.44 1.38 -14.87
N SER A 330 12.96 0.67 -15.89
CA SER A 330 12.25 1.27 -17.02
C SER A 330 10.99 2.03 -16.58
N ARG A 331 10.18 1.42 -15.70
CA ARG A 331 9.01 2.08 -15.12
C ARG A 331 9.38 3.36 -14.37
N LYS A 332 10.47 3.35 -13.58
CA LYS A 332 10.96 4.55 -12.86
C LYS A 332 11.35 5.65 -13.82
N ALA A 333 12.09 5.32 -14.89
CA ALA A 333 12.51 6.30 -15.91
C ALA A 333 11.31 6.94 -16.61
N LEU A 334 10.37 6.11 -17.10
CA LEU A 334 9.15 6.61 -17.76
C LEU A 334 8.26 7.43 -16.80
N THR A 335 8.20 7.04 -15.52
CA THR A 335 7.44 7.80 -14.51
C THR A 335 8.09 9.16 -14.25
N GLU A 336 9.42 9.24 -14.21
CA GLU A 336 10.13 10.50 -14.00
C GLU A 336 9.95 11.44 -15.20
N GLU A 337 10.08 10.92 -16.43
CA GLU A 337 9.82 11.67 -17.66
C GLU A 337 8.39 12.25 -17.69
N GLY A 338 7.38 11.40 -17.43
CA GLY A 338 5.98 11.87 -17.38
C GLY A 338 5.71 12.85 -16.23
N LYS A 339 6.39 12.70 -15.09
CA LYS A 339 6.31 13.65 -13.98
C LYS A 339 6.93 15.01 -14.35
N GLU A 340 8.10 15.02 -14.98
CA GLU A 340 8.77 16.27 -15.43
C GLU A 340 7.90 17.01 -16.45
N GLU A 341 7.32 16.29 -17.41
CA GLU A 341 6.38 16.86 -18.37
C GLU A 341 5.12 17.42 -17.69
N ALA A 342 4.52 16.68 -16.75
CA ALA A 342 3.37 17.15 -15.99
C ALA A 342 3.70 18.43 -15.19
N ILE A 343 4.88 18.51 -14.58
CA ILE A 343 5.34 19.69 -13.85
C ILE A 343 5.47 20.87 -14.82
N ARG A 344 6.07 20.67 -15.99
CA ARG A 344 6.22 21.70 -17.01
C ARG A 344 4.85 22.27 -17.43
N ILE A 345 3.87 21.39 -17.70
CA ILE A 345 2.52 21.82 -18.04
C ILE A 345 1.90 22.65 -16.91
N VAL A 346 2.02 22.23 -15.66
CA VAL A 346 1.48 22.97 -14.51
C VAL A 346 2.16 24.33 -14.32
N GLU A 347 3.47 24.42 -14.52
CA GLU A 347 4.25 25.65 -14.27
C GLU A 347 4.20 26.64 -15.43
N GLU A 348 4.04 26.19 -16.68
CA GLU A 348 4.08 27.02 -17.87
C GLU A 348 2.69 27.37 -18.46
N THR A 349 1.61 26.78 -17.93
CA THR A 349 0.25 27.00 -18.44
C THR A 349 -0.72 27.49 -17.36
N GLU A 350 -1.94 27.86 -17.77
CA GLU A 350 -3.02 28.26 -16.86
C GLU A 350 -3.48 27.13 -15.92
N ILE A 351 -3.15 25.86 -16.22
CA ILE A 351 -3.50 24.70 -15.37
C ILE A 351 -2.94 24.87 -13.95
N GLY A 352 -1.81 25.53 -13.78
CA GLY A 352 -1.23 25.82 -12.47
C GLY A 352 -2.10 26.67 -11.55
N GLN A 353 -3.02 27.47 -12.13
CA GLN A 353 -3.96 28.32 -11.38
C GLN A 353 -5.17 27.53 -10.89
N ASP A 354 -5.46 26.37 -11.48
CA ASP A 354 -6.59 25.52 -11.16
C ASP A 354 -6.48 24.95 -9.73
N ARG A 355 -7.63 24.75 -9.08
CA ARG A 355 -7.71 24.07 -7.78
C ARG A 355 -7.68 22.55 -7.93
N VAL A 356 -8.19 22.04 -9.06
CA VAL A 356 -8.13 20.64 -9.46
C VAL A 356 -7.31 20.54 -10.74
N LEU A 357 -6.15 19.93 -10.69
CA LEU A 357 -5.26 19.82 -11.85
C LEU A 357 -5.73 18.69 -12.77
N VAL A 358 -6.02 19.02 -14.03
CA VAL A 358 -6.30 18.03 -15.09
C VAL A 358 -5.20 18.14 -16.13
N ILE A 359 -4.36 17.11 -16.21
CA ILE A 359 -3.13 17.12 -17.02
C ILE A 359 -3.23 16.04 -18.08
N TYR A 360 -3.16 16.39 -19.35
CA TYR A 360 -3.19 15.46 -20.47
C TYR A 360 -1.78 15.18 -20.98
N LEU A 361 -1.36 13.91 -20.87
CA LEU A 361 -0.06 13.38 -21.31
C LEU A 361 -0.28 12.30 -22.35
N PRO A 362 -0.52 12.65 -23.64
CA PRO A 362 -0.91 11.69 -24.66
C PRO A 362 0.12 10.58 -24.92
N ASP A 363 1.40 10.88 -24.75
CA ASP A 363 2.50 9.93 -25.01
C ASP A 363 2.88 9.10 -23.77
N CYS A 364 2.25 9.35 -22.63
CA CYS A 364 2.49 8.59 -21.40
C CYS A 364 1.73 7.27 -21.41
N HIS A 365 2.39 6.19 -20.99
CA HIS A 365 1.76 4.89 -20.84
C HIS A 365 0.65 4.93 -19.77
N GLU A 366 -0.57 4.46 -20.09
CA GLU A 366 -1.76 4.61 -19.24
C GLU A 366 -1.58 4.01 -17.83
N SER A 367 -0.83 2.90 -17.69
CA SER A 367 -0.56 2.27 -16.40
C SER A 367 0.25 3.13 -15.43
N LEU A 368 0.89 4.21 -15.92
CA LEU A 368 1.71 5.14 -15.12
C LEU A 368 0.95 6.39 -14.68
N ALA A 369 -0.18 6.70 -15.31
CA ALA A 369 -0.97 7.89 -15.02
C ALA A 369 -1.27 8.08 -13.52
N GLY A 370 -1.67 7.00 -12.83
CA GLY A 370 -1.96 7.05 -11.40
C GLY A 370 -0.74 7.28 -10.50
N ILE A 371 0.45 6.84 -10.92
CA ILE A 371 1.70 7.10 -10.19
C ILE A 371 2.10 8.57 -10.36
N ILE A 372 2.02 9.07 -11.60
CA ILE A 372 2.33 10.47 -11.91
C ILE A 372 1.36 11.39 -11.18
N ALA A 373 0.04 11.10 -11.23
CA ALA A 373 -0.97 11.86 -10.49
C ALA A 373 -0.65 11.93 -8.98
N GLY A 374 -0.20 10.82 -8.38
CA GLY A 374 0.24 10.78 -7.00
C GLY A 374 1.42 11.69 -6.71
N ARG A 375 2.45 11.71 -7.59
CA ARG A 375 3.63 12.56 -7.44
C ARG A 375 3.32 14.05 -7.60
N ILE A 376 2.44 14.40 -8.55
CA ILE A 376 1.99 15.77 -8.76
C ILE A 376 1.14 16.25 -7.57
N ARG A 377 0.22 15.38 -7.07
CA ARG A 377 -0.56 15.64 -5.85
C ARG A 377 0.36 15.90 -4.64
N GLU A 378 1.43 15.11 -4.47
CA GLU A 378 2.41 15.31 -3.38
C GLU A 378 3.13 16.65 -3.52
N LYS A 379 3.54 17.05 -4.73
CA LYS A 379 4.26 18.32 -4.98
C LYS A 379 3.38 19.54 -4.74
N TYR A 380 2.14 19.54 -5.25
CA TYR A 380 1.28 20.74 -5.25
C TYR A 380 0.19 20.74 -4.18
N ASN A 381 -0.01 19.62 -3.49
CA ASN A 381 -1.10 19.40 -2.52
C ASN A 381 -2.48 19.77 -3.07
N LYS A 382 -2.75 19.43 -4.33
CA LYS A 382 -4.00 19.63 -5.04
C LYS A 382 -4.57 18.28 -5.52
N PRO A 383 -5.89 18.12 -5.70
CA PRO A 383 -6.44 17.00 -6.45
C PRO A 383 -5.90 17.01 -7.89
N VAL A 384 -5.52 15.84 -8.41
CA VAL A 384 -4.87 15.72 -9.72
C VAL A 384 -5.51 14.59 -10.51
N PHE A 385 -5.89 14.85 -11.74
CA PHE A 385 -6.16 13.85 -12.78
C PHE A 385 -5.04 13.90 -13.82
N VAL A 386 -4.44 12.75 -14.09
CA VAL A 386 -3.55 12.56 -15.25
C VAL A 386 -4.29 11.72 -16.27
N LEU A 387 -4.40 12.26 -17.47
CA LEU A 387 -5.08 11.66 -18.59
C LEU A 387 -4.04 11.23 -19.62
N THR A 388 -4.25 10.08 -20.27
CA THR A 388 -3.35 9.53 -21.30
C THR A 388 -4.16 9.04 -22.49
N LYS A 389 -3.54 8.99 -23.66
CA LYS A 389 -4.20 8.48 -24.85
C LYS A 389 -4.27 6.95 -24.78
N GLY A 390 -5.48 6.40 -24.71
CA GLY A 390 -5.73 4.98 -24.89
C GLY A 390 -5.99 4.62 -26.35
N GLU A 391 -6.28 3.36 -26.63
CA GLU A 391 -6.52 2.88 -28.01
C GLU A 391 -7.73 3.57 -28.67
N THR A 392 -8.83 3.68 -27.97
CA THR A 392 -10.10 4.23 -28.47
C THR A 392 -10.53 5.52 -27.78
N MET A 393 -10.11 5.73 -26.53
CA MET A 393 -10.51 6.85 -25.69
C MET A 393 -9.35 7.27 -24.80
N VAL A 394 -9.43 8.47 -24.27
CA VAL A 394 -8.53 8.96 -23.23
C VAL A 394 -8.84 8.24 -21.92
N LYS A 395 -7.81 7.67 -21.29
CA LYS A 395 -7.86 7.03 -19.98
C LYS A 395 -7.33 8.00 -18.92
N GLY A 396 -8.00 8.07 -17.78
CA GLY A 396 -7.61 8.97 -16.71
C GLY A 396 -7.45 8.27 -15.36
N SER A 397 -6.49 8.75 -14.59
CA SER A 397 -6.29 8.30 -13.21
C SER A 397 -6.14 9.50 -12.29
N GLY A 398 -6.95 9.55 -11.24
CA GLY A 398 -6.99 10.64 -10.28
C GLY A 398 -6.41 10.27 -8.91
N ARG A 399 -5.83 11.28 -8.25
CA ARG A 399 -5.37 11.19 -6.84
C ARG A 399 -5.76 12.45 -6.10
N SER A 400 -6.32 12.29 -4.90
CA SER A 400 -6.94 13.37 -4.14
C SER A 400 -6.19 13.76 -2.87
N ILE A 401 -6.70 14.81 -2.24
CA ILE A 401 -6.40 15.27 -0.88
C ILE A 401 -7.62 15.00 0.02
N GLU A 402 -7.43 15.00 1.36
CA GLU A 402 -8.48 14.66 2.33
C GLU A 402 -9.77 15.50 2.19
N SER A 403 -9.63 16.75 1.74
CA SER A 403 -10.74 17.70 1.63
C SER A 403 -11.54 17.61 0.32
N TYR A 404 -11.23 16.66 -0.58
CA TYR A 404 -11.86 16.56 -1.90
C TYR A 404 -12.17 15.10 -2.25
N SER A 405 -13.45 14.77 -2.38
CA SER A 405 -13.90 13.45 -2.80
C SER A 405 -13.90 13.34 -4.33
N MET A 406 -12.89 12.65 -4.88
CA MET A 406 -12.80 12.47 -6.33
C MET A 406 -14.02 11.80 -6.94
N PHE A 407 -14.52 10.75 -6.27
CA PHE A 407 -15.66 10.00 -6.79
C PHE A 407 -16.94 10.86 -6.86
N GLU A 408 -17.25 11.62 -5.81
CA GLU A 408 -18.43 12.50 -5.80
C GLU A 408 -18.34 13.60 -6.88
N GLU A 409 -17.15 14.11 -7.14
CA GLU A 409 -16.96 15.14 -8.18
C GLU A 409 -17.03 14.53 -9.60
N LEU A 410 -16.55 13.29 -9.78
CA LEU A 410 -16.74 12.57 -11.05
C LEU A 410 -18.22 12.33 -11.35
N VAL A 411 -19.02 11.96 -10.35
CA VAL A 411 -20.46 11.75 -10.52
C VAL A 411 -21.15 13.00 -11.10
N LYS A 412 -20.71 14.21 -10.70
CA LYS A 412 -21.26 15.48 -11.23
C LYS A 412 -20.89 15.75 -12.71
N CYS A 413 -19.86 15.06 -13.22
CA CYS A 413 -19.38 15.16 -14.58
C CYS A 413 -19.68 13.90 -15.41
N GLY A 414 -20.55 13.00 -14.90
CA GLY A 414 -20.79 11.67 -15.46
C GLY A 414 -21.22 11.65 -16.93
N ASP A 415 -21.93 12.70 -17.38
CA ASP A 415 -22.37 12.87 -18.77
C ASP A 415 -21.23 13.10 -19.78
N LEU A 416 -20.03 13.44 -19.33
CA LEU A 416 -18.85 13.62 -20.18
C LEU A 416 -18.04 12.33 -20.37
N MET A 417 -18.28 11.32 -19.55
CA MET A 417 -17.46 10.12 -19.46
C MET A 417 -18.24 8.89 -19.90
N GLU A 418 -17.56 7.96 -20.56
CA GLU A 418 -18.13 6.65 -20.94
C GLU A 418 -18.07 5.66 -19.76
N GLN A 419 -17.00 5.75 -18.96
CA GLN A 419 -16.83 4.95 -17.76
C GLN A 419 -16.09 5.76 -16.69
N TYR A 420 -16.49 5.60 -15.45
CA TYR A 420 -15.76 6.15 -14.31
C TYR A 420 -16.04 5.34 -13.05
N GLY A 421 -15.10 5.39 -12.10
CA GLY A 421 -15.24 4.71 -10.82
C GLY A 421 -14.13 5.09 -9.87
N GLY A 422 -14.26 4.70 -8.61
CA GLY A 422 -13.22 4.93 -7.62
C GLY A 422 -13.76 5.20 -6.22
N HIS A 423 -12.90 5.81 -5.43
CA HIS A 423 -13.10 6.16 -4.03
C HIS A 423 -12.79 7.65 -3.80
N PRO A 424 -13.06 8.22 -2.61
CA PRO A 424 -12.75 9.62 -2.35
C PRO A 424 -11.31 10.03 -2.67
N MET A 425 -10.32 9.16 -2.45
CA MET A 425 -8.90 9.49 -2.61
C MET A 425 -8.29 9.12 -3.96
N ALA A 426 -8.95 8.29 -4.75
CA ALA A 426 -8.44 7.84 -6.04
C ALA A 426 -9.59 7.44 -6.97
N ALA A 427 -9.49 7.79 -8.25
CA ALA A 427 -10.51 7.45 -9.22
C ALA A 427 -9.90 7.17 -10.60
N GLY A 428 -10.65 6.42 -11.42
CA GLY A 428 -10.33 6.15 -12.81
C GLY A 428 -11.48 6.59 -13.72
N LEU A 429 -11.17 6.95 -14.97
CA LEU A 429 -12.17 7.34 -15.95
C LEU A 429 -11.75 7.01 -17.38
N SER A 430 -12.74 6.95 -18.26
CA SER A 430 -12.56 6.92 -19.72
C SER A 430 -13.41 8.02 -20.33
N ILE A 431 -12.82 8.85 -21.18
CA ILE A 431 -13.44 10.05 -21.70
C ILE A 431 -13.03 10.27 -23.17
N LYS A 432 -13.88 10.88 -23.98
CA LYS A 432 -13.50 11.32 -25.31
C LYS A 432 -12.53 12.50 -25.24
N GLU A 433 -11.56 12.55 -26.16
CA GLU A 433 -10.54 13.61 -26.17
C GLU A 433 -11.17 15.01 -26.28
N GLU A 434 -12.24 15.15 -27.05
CA GLU A 434 -13.00 16.40 -27.21
C GLU A 434 -13.63 16.92 -25.91
N ASN A 435 -13.87 16.06 -24.93
CA ASN A 435 -14.49 16.41 -23.65
C ASN A 435 -13.47 16.77 -22.56
N VAL A 436 -12.17 16.62 -22.81
CA VAL A 436 -11.12 16.81 -21.77
C VAL A 436 -11.12 18.24 -21.22
N GLU A 437 -11.22 19.26 -22.08
CA GLU A 437 -11.25 20.66 -21.65
C GLU A 437 -12.54 21.00 -20.87
N GLU A 438 -13.68 20.48 -21.32
CA GLU A 438 -14.95 20.66 -20.62
C GLU A 438 -14.93 19.98 -19.25
N PHE A 439 -14.32 18.80 -19.15
CA PHE A 439 -14.12 18.10 -17.89
C PHE A 439 -13.27 18.93 -16.90
N ARG A 440 -12.13 19.49 -17.37
CA ARG A 440 -11.29 20.38 -16.57
C ARG A 440 -12.08 21.59 -16.06
N ARG A 441 -12.80 22.25 -16.96
CA ARG A 441 -13.61 23.42 -16.63
C ARG A 441 -14.66 23.12 -15.55
N ARG A 442 -15.46 22.05 -15.73
CA ARG A 442 -16.52 21.69 -14.78
C ARG A 442 -15.97 21.28 -13.41
N LEU A 443 -14.89 20.53 -13.35
CA LEU A 443 -14.27 20.17 -12.07
C LEU A 443 -13.84 21.40 -11.28
N ASN A 444 -13.31 22.43 -11.95
CA ASN A 444 -12.86 23.65 -11.31
C ASN A 444 -14.02 24.59 -10.96
N GLU A 445 -15.06 24.68 -11.77
CA GLU A 445 -16.28 25.43 -11.47
C GLU A 445 -17.05 24.84 -10.27
N ASN A 446 -17.12 23.50 -10.17
CA ASN A 446 -17.77 22.81 -9.06
C ASN A 446 -16.91 22.79 -7.78
N CYS A 447 -15.63 23.13 -7.89
CA CYS A 447 -14.68 23.01 -6.79
C CYS A 447 -14.93 24.02 -5.67
N THR A 448 -15.21 23.52 -4.48
CA THR A 448 -15.44 24.31 -3.26
C THR A 448 -14.20 24.46 -2.38
N LEU A 449 -13.05 23.90 -2.77
CA LEU A 449 -11.80 23.98 -2.00
C LEU A 449 -11.37 25.43 -1.79
N THR A 450 -10.93 25.72 -0.58
CA THR A 450 -10.34 27.01 -0.20
C THR A 450 -8.81 26.91 -0.20
N GLU A 451 -8.12 28.05 -0.15
CA GLU A 451 -6.66 28.12 0.04
C GLU A 451 -6.20 27.31 1.27
N LYS A 452 -7.00 27.30 2.33
CA LYS A 452 -6.71 26.57 3.57
C LYS A 452 -6.74 25.05 3.37
N ASP A 453 -7.62 24.56 2.50
CA ASP A 453 -7.72 23.13 2.19
C ASP A 453 -6.56 22.64 1.33
N LEU A 454 -5.99 23.54 0.53
CA LEU A 454 -4.82 23.30 -0.32
C LEU A 454 -3.48 23.45 0.43
N MET A 455 -3.49 23.95 1.69
CA MET A 455 -2.27 24.02 2.48
C MET A 455 -1.87 22.64 3.02
N PRO A 456 -0.61 22.19 2.78
CA PRO A 456 -0.12 20.95 3.38
C PRO A 456 -0.23 20.98 4.91
N LYS A 457 -0.81 19.93 5.49
CA LYS A 457 -0.99 19.78 6.92
C LYS A 457 0.05 18.79 7.46
N ILE A 458 0.93 19.26 8.33
CA ILE A 458 1.89 18.41 9.03
C ILE A 458 1.34 18.12 10.44
N VAL A 459 1.08 16.84 10.71
CA VAL A 459 0.61 16.40 12.02
C VAL A 459 1.82 15.99 12.86
N ILE A 460 2.06 16.72 13.94
CA ILE A 460 3.12 16.47 14.91
C ILE A 460 2.56 15.53 15.97
N ASP A 461 3.16 14.36 16.14
CA ASP A 461 2.74 13.40 17.19
C ASP A 461 3.06 13.97 18.59
N VAL A 462 4.28 14.41 18.79
CA VAL A 462 4.75 14.93 20.09
C VAL A 462 5.68 16.13 19.89
N PRO A 463 5.34 17.32 20.42
CA PRO A 463 6.32 18.37 20.61
C PRO A 463 7.35 17.90 21.67
N MET A 464 8.58 17.62 21.24
CA MET A 464 9.61 17.04 22.10
C MET A 464 10.93 17.82 21.93
N PRO A 465 11.55 18.31 23.02
CA PRO A 465 12.85 18.98 22.93
C PRO A 465 13.96 17.96 22.62
N VAL A 466 14.97 18.37 21.84
CA VAL A 466 16.11 17.51 21.50
C VAL A 466 16.90 17.06 22.75
N SER A 467 16.84 17.82 23.83
CA SER A 467 17.43 17.46 25.12
C SER A 467 16.76 16.28 25.84
N TYR A 468 15.54 15.87 25.39
CA TYR A 468 14.86 14.68 25.90
C TYR A 468 15.32 13.40 25.21
N ILE A 469 15.98 13.52 24.05
CA ILE A 469 16.39 12.37 23.24
C ILE A 469 17.59 11.68 23.91
N ASN A 470 17.43 10.41 24.21
CA ASN A 470 18.50 9.52 24.65
C ASN A 470 18.45 8.22 23.84
N LYS A 471 19.42 7.35 24.04
CA LYS A 471 19.54 6.10 23.27
C LYS A 471 18.38 5.15 23.58
N GLU A 472 18.01 5.05 24.83
CA GLU A 472 16.95 4.18 25.34
C GLU A 472 15.61 4.56 24.68
N LEU A 473 15.26 5.85 24.62
CA LEU A 473 14.05 6.31 23.95
C LEU A 473 14.04 5.95 22.46
N VAL A 474 15.16 6.10 21.75
CA VAL A 474 15.24 5.76 20.32
C VAL A 474 15.08 4.25 20.11
N GLU A 475 15.67 3.43 20.97
CA GLU A 475 15.50 1.98 20.95
C GLU A 475 14.05 1.58 21.24
N GLU A 476 13.40 2.23 22.22
CA GLU A 476 11.97 2.01 22.49
C GLU A 476 11.08 2.43 21.32
N ILE A 477 11.35 3.53 20.63
CA ILE A 477 10.60 3.97 19.44
C ILE A 477 10.62 2.86 18.36
N SER A 478 11.67 2.06 18.28
CA SER A 478 11.74 0.94 17.33
C SER A 478 10.72 -0.17 17.62
N LEU A 479 10.19 -0.26 18.85
CA LEU A 479 9.08 -1.19 19.19
C LEU A 479 7.80 -0.88 18.41
N LEU A 480 7.66 0.36 17.91
CA LEU A 480 6.52 0.76 17.09
C LEU A 480 6.61 0.25 15.65
N GLU A 481 7.76 -0.23 15.19
CA GLU A 481 7.90 -0.83 13.85
C GLU A 481 7.09 -2.14 13.72
N PRO A 482 6.63 -2.48 12.50
CA PRO A 482 6.86 -1.83 11.20
C PRO A 482 5.99 -0.59 10.99
N PHE A 483 6.59 0.46 10.39
CA PHE A 483 5.86 1.66 10.01
C PHE A 483 5.22 1.52 8.63
N GLY A 484 4.03 2.10 8.47
CA GLY A 484 3.26 2.12 7.23
C GLY A 484 1.93 2.84 7.43
N LYS A 485 0.94 2.56 6.58
CA LYS A 485 -0.41 3.11 6.73
C LYS A 485 -1.01 2.68 8.07
N GLY A 486 -1.76 3.55 8.74
CA GLY A 486 -2.34 3.30 10.07
C GLY A 486 -1.31 3.28 11.21
N ASN A 487 -0.02 3.12 10.92
CA ASN A 487 1.09 3.16 11.87
C ASN A 487 2.27 3.96 11.30
N THR A 488 2.07 5.25 11.08
CA THR A 488 3.06 6.13 10.46
C THR A 488 4.31 6.31 11.33
N LYS A 489 5.47 6.53 10.69
CA LYS A 489 6.69 6.90 11.41
C LYS A 489 6.46 8.17 12.23
N PRO A 490 6.79 8.20 13.54
CA PRO A 490 6.51 9.33 14.39
C PRO A 490 7.13 10.64 13.90
N ILE A 491 6.40 11.74 14.09
CA ILE A 491 6.88 13.10 13.82
C ILE A 491 6.96 13.88 15.13
N PHE A 492 8.18 14.25 15.50
CA PHE A 492 8.47 15.14 16.62
C PHE A 492 8.70 16.56 16.12
N ALA A 493 8.61 17.55 17.02
CA ALA A 493 8.90 18.93 16.65
C ALA A 493 9.50 19.73 17.80
N GLN A 494 10.36 20.68 17.47
CA GLN A 494 10.87 21.70 18.38
C GLN A 494 11.05 23.04 17.66
N LYS A 495 10.78 24.13 18.38
CA LYS A 495 11.02 25.52 17.98
C LYS A 495 12.27 26.10 18.68
N GLY A 496 12.75 27.22 18.14
CA GLY A 496 13.83 28.01 18.78
C GLY A 496 15.18 27.30 18.76
N LEU A 497 15.45 26.44 17.77
CA LEU A 497 16.76 25.81 17.63
C LEU A 497 17.72 26.73 16.88
N ARG A 498 18.93 26.91 17.43
CA ARG A 498 20.01 27.69 16.80
C ARG A 498 20.91 26.77 15.98
N VAL A 499 21.27 27.20 14.79
CA VAL A 499 22.21 26.48 13.92
C VAL A 499 23.63 26.90 14.30
N LEU A 500 24.40 26.00 14.93
CA LEU A 500 25.79 26.24 15.31
C LEU A 500 26.74 26.05 14.14
N SER A 501 26.50 25.01 13.33
CA SER A 501 27.29 24.71 12.14
C SER A 501 26.44 23.97 11.10
N SER A 502 26.84 24.09 9.85
CA SER A 502 26.20 23.36 8.74
C SER A 502 27.23 23.02 7.66
N ARG A 503 27.09 21.84 7.06
CA ARG A 503 27.89 21.39 5.92
C ARG A 503 27.04 20.58 4.96
N ILE A 504 27.30 20.70 3.66
CA ILE A 504 26.61 19.96 2.61
C ILE A 504 27.46 18.73 2.25
N LEU A 505 26.82 17.59 2.10
CA LEU A 505 27.43 16.29 1.82
C LEU A 505 26.84 15.69 0.54
N GLY A 506 27.54 14.66 0.03
CA GLY A 506 27.14 13.90 -1.15
C GLY A 506 27.51 14.58 -2.48
N LYS A 507 27.69 13.75 -3.52
CA LYS A 507 28.01 14.23 -4.89
C LYS A 507 26.89 15.10 -5.46
N ASN A 508 25.64 14.79 -5.15
CA ASN A 508 24.46 15.48 -5.62
C ASN A 508 24.06 16.67 -4.74
N ARG A 509 24.84 17.00 -3.71
CA ARG A 509 24.58 18.12 -2.77
C ARG A 509 23.16 18.11 -2.18
N ASN A 510 22.60 16.91 -1.94
CA ASN A 510 21.24 16.69 -1.46
C ASN A 510 21.15 16.32 0.01
N VAL A 511 22.25 16.44 0.76
CA VAL A 511 22.31 16.16 2.20
C VAL A 511 22.96 17.32 2.92
N ALA A 512 22.28 17.90 3.92
CA ALA A 512 22.87 18.85 4.86
C ALA A 512 23.04 18.19 6.22
N LYS A 513 24.26 18.28 6.79
CA LYS A 513 24.54 17.90 8.17
C LYS A 513 24.74 19.17 9.00
N LEU A 514 24.06 19.24 10.15
CA LEU A 514 24.05 20.41 11.04
C LEU A 514 24.36 20.02 12.47
N GLN A 515 24.78 21.01 13.25
CA GLN A 515 24.73 20.99 14.72
C GLN A 515 23.70 22.03 15.16
N LEU A 516 22.69 21.59 15.89
CA LEU A 516 21.62 22.44 16.43
C LEU A 516 21.75 22.53 17.95
N SER A 517 21.50 23.72 18.51
CA SER A 517 21.44 23.90 19.96
C SER A 517 20.07 24.41 20.38
N ASP A 518 19.53 23.86 21.45
CA ASP A 518 18.32 24.37 22.09
C ASP A 518 18.61 25.44 23.16
N SER A 519 17.55 25.93 23.79
CA SER A 519 17.65 26.95 24.86
C SER A 519 18.33 26.45 26.15
N THR A 520 18.48 25.13 26.33
CA THR A 520 19.16 24.52 27.48
C THR A 520 20.67 24.41 27.27
N GLY A 521 21.14 24.66 26.03
CA GLY A 521 22.51 24.43 25.60
C GLY A 521 22.81 23.02 25.15
N CYS A 522 21.79 22.14 25.06
CA CYS A 522 21.93 20.82 24.46
C CYS A 522 22.26 20.94 22.97
N VAL A 523 23.31 20.24 22.53
CA VAL A 523 23.73 20.21 21.13
C VAL A 523 23.35 18.86 20.51
N MET A 524 22.61 18.89 19.40
CA MET A 524 22.15 17.71 18.66
C MET A 524 22.66 17.74 17.23
N GLU A 525 23.18 16.59 16.76
CA GLU A 525 23.46 16.39 15.34
C GLU A 525 22.14 16.26 14.57
N ALA A 526 22.06 16.90 13.41
CA ALA A 526 20.89 16.87 12.55
C ALA A 526 21.28 16.62 11.09
N VAL A 527 20.44 15.89 10.38
CA VAL A 527 20.60 15.63 8.95
C VAL A 527 19.30 16.02 8.24
N TYR A 528 19.45 16.74 7.12
CA TYR A 528 18.36 17.08 6.22
C TYR A 528 18.64 16.48 4.84
N PHE A 529 17.64 15.83 4.26
CA PHE A 529 17.67 15.26 2.90
C PHE A 529 16.73 16.06 2.01
N GLY A 530 17.26 16.63 0.93
CA GLY A 530 16.50 17.45 -0.01
C GLY A 530 17.39 18.50 -0.69
N GLU A 531 16.84 19.66 -1.01
CA GLU A 531 17.57 20.81 -1.59
C GLU A 531 18.49 21.43 -0.53
N ALA A 532 19.64 20.80 -0.29
CA ALA A 532 20.50 21.13 0.83
C ALA A 532 21.12 22.52 0.73
N ASP A 533 21.40 23.01 -0.48
CA ASP A 533 21.93 24.35 -0.69
C ASP A 533 20.89 25.42 -0.31
N GLU A 534 19.66 25.28 -0.75
CA GLU A 534 18.56 26.20 -0.41
C GLU A 534 18.31 26.20 1.09
N PHE A 535 18.17 25.00 1.67
CA PHE A 535 17.96 24.81 3.12
C PHE A 535 19.06 25.52 3.94
N VAL A 536 20.34 25.24 3.63
CA VAL A 536 21.47 25.83 4.38
C VAL A 536 21.50 27.36 4.22
N ASN A 537 21.19 27.89 3.06
CA ASN A 537 21.14 29.33 2.84
C ASN A 537 20.01 30.00 3.65
N GLN A 538 18.84 29.38 3.73
CA GLN A 538 17.70 29.90 4.50
C GLN A 538 18.00 29.88 6.02
N VAL A 539 18.50 28.75 6.55
CA VAL A 539 18.73 28.60 7.99
C VAL A 539 19.91 29.42 8.51
N LYS A 540 20.93 29.70 7.67
CA LYS A 540 22.06 30.55 8.07
C LYS A 540 21.67 32.02 8.31
N ASN A 541 20.63 32.47 7.64
CA ASN A 541 20.16 33.84 7.71
C ASN A 541 19.10 34.05 8.80
N SER A 542 18.75 33.01 9.54
CA SER A 542 17.72 33.03 10.58
C SER A 542 18.32 33.04 11.98
N SER A 543 17.64 33.69 12.93
CA SER A 543 18.04 33.71 14.34
C SER A 543 17.83 32.37 15.01
N SER A 544 16.78 31.67 14.63
CA SER A 544 16.43 30.32 15.05
C SER A 544 15.55 29.62 13.99
N ILE A 545 15.37 28.31 14.16
CA ILE A 545 14.51 27.51 13.31
C ILE A 545 13.56 26.65 14.15
N ALA A 546 12.39 26.39 13.61
CA ALA A 546 11.52 25.32 14.06
C ALA A 546 11.68 24.13 13.10
N VAL A 547 11.76 22.92 13.63
CA VAL A 547 11.89 21.71 12.84
C VAL A 547 10.88 20.66 13.23
N THR A 548 10.40 19.88 12.24
CA THR A 548 9.85 18.56 12.49
C THR A 548 10.94 17.53 12.22
N TYR A 549 11.00 16.48 13.03
CA TYR A 549 12.10 15.55 12.96
C TYR A 549 11.73 14.13 13.43
N TYR A 550 12.61 13.18 13.13
CA TYR A 550 12.63 11.84 13.69
C TYR A 550 14.03 11.58 14.31
N PRO A 551 14.13 11.10 15.58
CA PRO A 551 15.41 10.76 16.19
C PRO A 551 15.87 9.38 15.73
N GLU A 552 17.17 9.22 15.53
CA GLU A 552 17.77 7.93 15.20
C GLU A 552 19.18 7.77 15.76
N ILE A 553 19.64 6.53 15.85
CA ILE A 553 21.03 6.19 16.16
C ILE A 553 21.76 5.96 14.85
N ASN A 554 22.65 6.87 14.51
CA ASN A 554 23.55 6.71 13.38
C ASN A 554 24.69 5.75 13.75
N ARG A 555 24.78 4.64 13.02
CA ARG A 555 25.84 3.62 13.17
C ARG A 555 26.80 3.70 11.99
N TYR A 556 27.94 4.29 12.22
CA TYR A 556 28.95 4.45 11.18
C TYR A 556 30.34 4.08 11.69
N GLN A 557 31.04 3.17 10.99
CA GLN A 557 32.40 2.67 11.33
C GLN A 557 32.53 2.24 12.80
N GLY A 558 31.53 1.52 13.33
CA GLY A 558 31.53 1.03 14.71
C GLY A 558 31.23 2.09 15.78
N ARG A 559 30.95 3.33 15.38
CA ARG A 559 30.53 4.40 16.31
C ARG A 559 29.03 4.60 16.23
N GLU A 560 28.41 4.78 17.39
CA GLU A 560 26.99 5.14 17.52
C GLU A 560 26.88 6.60 17.96
N THR A 561 26.10 7.38 17.23
CA THR A 561 25.81 8.78 17.56
C THR A 561 24.31 9.04 17.44
N LEU A 562 23.75 9.75 18.42
CA LEU A 562 22.37 10.24 18.33
C LEU A 562 22.31 11.38 17.33
N GLN A 563 21.32 11.32 16.45
CA GLN A 563 21.03 12.40 15.51
C GLN A 563 19.52 12.52 15.28
N ILE A 564 19.09 13.64 14.73
CA ILE A 564 17.72 13.82 14.24
C ILE A 564 17.73 13.96 12.73
N VAL A 565 16.72 13.37 12.08
CA VAL A 565 16.46 13.57 10.66
C VAL A 565 15.36 14.62 10.52
N ILE A 566 15.72 15.78 10.01
CA ILE A 566 14.78 16.89 9.76
C ILE A 566 13.87 16.51 8.60
N ARG A 567 12.56 16.73 8.76
CA ARG A 567 11.54 16.51 7.74
C ARG A 567 11.06 17.82 7.13
N ASN A 568 10.62 18.74 7.99
CA ASN A 568 10.19 20.07 7.60
C ASN A 568 10.87 21.09 8.50
N TYR A 569 10.98 22.32 8.04
CA TYR A 569 11.55 23.42 8.80
C TYR A 569 10.82 24.72 8.53
N LEU A 570 10.86 25.61 9.50
CA LEU A 570 10.43 27.00 9.39
C LEU A 570 11.55 27.88 9.96
N THR A 571 11.84 28.97 9.29
CA THR A 571 12.81 29.99 9.75
C THR A 571 12.09 31.01 10.63
N GLU A 572 12.70 31.40 11.76
CA GLU A 572 12.14 32.32 12.76
C GLU A 572 12.95 33.64 12.85
#